data_7a83a0655713b990b291327f348c95d4
#
_entry.id   7a83a0655713b990b291327f348c95d4
#
_cell.length_a   1.000
_cell.length_b   1.000
_cell.length_c   1.000
_cell.angle_alpha   90.00
_cell.angle_beta   90.00
_cell.angle_gamma   90.00
#
_symmetry.space_group_name_H-M   'P 1'
#
loop_
_entity.id
_entity.type
_entity.pdbx_description
1 polymer ?
#
loop_
_entity_poly.entity_id
_entity_poly.type
_entity_poly.pdbx_seq_one_letter_code
_entity_poly.pdbx_strand_id
1 'polypeptide(L)'
;MSTTASPVIIIPARMAASRLPGKPLADIGGKPMICHVWDRAREADIAPVWVATDDERIAAAIRDAGGEAVLTRADHPSGSDRTFEAVSLIDPDGAYDLVLNLQGDLPELDPAIPARLFRTATRSGAELSTLVTPASVEEATREQVVKAVVSWDGALDGDGEGDIGRALYFSRAMVPHGDAPRWHHIGVYGWRRDALARFVSLPPAPLEIAERLEQLRALEAGMRIAVASIDKAPAGVDTAEDLAATRARLATPAGS
;
A
#
# COMPACT_ATOMS: atom_id res chain seq x y z
N MET A 1 4.84 -25.57 -15.14
CA MET A 1 5.92 -24.60 -15.40
C MET A 1 5.67 -23.45 -14.44
N SER A 2 6.54 -23.20 -13.46
CA SER A 2 6.40 -22.06 -12.55
C SER A 2 6.78 -20.82 -13.38
N THR A 3 5.81 -20.08 -13.87
CA THR A 3 6.05 -18.75 -14.44
C THR A 3 6.54 -17.86 -13.30
N THR A 4 7.78 -17.41 -13.40
CA THR A 4 8.32 -16.42 -12.47
C THR A 4 7.43 -15.17 -12.59
N ALA A 5 6.83 -14.71 -11.50
CA ALA A 5 6.00 -13.52 -11.51
C ALA A 5 6.83 -12.31 -11.97
N SER A 6 6.23 -11.48 -12.82
CA SER A 6 6.83 -10.24 -13.34
C SER A 6 6.17 -9.05 -12.64
N PRO A 7 6.75 -8.56 -11.52
CA PRO A 7 6.16 -7.49 -10.74
C PRO A 7 6.47 -6.10 -11.29
N VAL A 8 5.58 -5.14 -10.98
CA VAL A 8 5.81 -3.70 -11.05
C VAL A 8 5.33 -3.03 -9.77
N ILE A 9 6.02 -2.03 -9.29
CA ILE A 9 5.60 -1.18 -8.18
C ILE A 9 5.00 0.10 -8.74
N ILE A 10 3.76 0.42 -8.33
CA ILE A 10 3.07 1.67 -8.65
C ILE A 10 2.82 2.45 -7.35
N ILE A 11 3.22 3.72 -7.34
CA ILE A 11 2.99 4.65 -6.23
C ILE A 11 2.00 5.73 -6.72
N PRO A 12 0.70 5.61 -6.42
CA PRO A 12 -0.25 6.66 -6.76
C PRO A 12 -0.03 7.91 -5.90
N ALA A 13 0.02 9.07 -6.55
CA ALA A 13 0.18 10.37 -5.90
C ALA A 13 -0.71 11.43 -6.55
N ARG A 14 -1.34 12.30 -5.75
CA ARG A 14 -2.16 13.41 -6.23
C ARG A 14 -1.93 14.66 -5.39
N MET A 15 -2.03 15.82 -6.04
CA MET A 15 -1.90 17.12 -5.33
C MET A 15 -3.09 17.42 -4.43
N ALA A 16 -4.27 16.92 -4.76
CA ALA A 16 -5.49 17.14 -4.00
C ALA A 16 -5.50 16.29 -2.73
N ALA A 17 -4.92 16.82 -1.65
CA ALA A 17 -5.00 16.24 -0.30
C ALA A 17 -5.71 17.25 0.61
N SER A 18 -6.86 16.87 1.19
CA SER A 18 -7.70 17.80 1.98
C SER A 18 -7.05 18.25 3.28
N ARG A 19 -6.30 17.37 3.96
CA ARG A 19 -5.65 17.64 5.26
C ARG A 19 -4.26 18.28 5.13
N LEU A 20 -3.56 18.05 4.04
CA LEU A 20 -2.23 18.61 3.76
C LEU A 20 -2.11 18.90 2.25
N PRO A 21 -2.58 20.08 1.78
CA PRO A 21 -2.48 20.46 0.37
C PRO A 21 -1.04 20.41 -0.14
N GLY A 22 -0.83 19.85 -1.33
CA GLY A 22 0.52 19.71 -1.89
C GLY A 22 1.38 18.65 -1.22
N LYS A 23 0.79 17.77 -0.41
CA LYS A 23 1.47 16.72 0.37
C LYS A 23 2.61 16.00 -0.38
N PRO A 24 2.46 15.52 -1.62
CA PRO A 24 3.54 14.80 -2.32
C PRO A 24 4.81 15.62 -2.54
N LEU A 25 4.66 16.94 -2.69
CA LEU A 25 5.77 17.88 -2.90
C LEU A 25 6.23 18.56 -1.62
N ALA A 26 5.67 18.20 -0.45
CA ALA A 26 6.13 18.74 0.83
C ALA A 26 7.62 18.43 1.04
N ASP A 27 8.39 19.47 1.35
CA ASP A 27 9.83 19.33 1.57
C ASP A 27 10.13 18.54 2.83
N ILE A 28 11.02 17.56 2.73
CA ILE A 28 11.60 16.81 3.84
C ILE A 28 13.11 16.79 3.63
N GLY A 29 13.83 17.65 4.37
CA GLY A 29 15.30 17.70 4.29
C GLY A 29 15.83 18.10 2.92
N GLY A 30 15.17 19.03 2.20
CA GLY A 30 15.56 19.49 0.86
C GLY A 30 15.08 18.62 -0.30
N LYS A 31 14.22 17.61 -0.03
CA LYS A 31 13.72 16.66 -1.02
C LYS A 31 12.20 16.51 -0.91
N PRO A 32 11.43 16.48 -2.02
CA PRO A 32 10.00 16.23 -1.98
C PRO A 32 9.66 14.89 -1.33
N MET A 33 8.58 14.85 -0.53
CA MET A 33 8.13 13.64 0.17
C MET A 33 7.96 12.44 -0.77
N ILE A 34 7.39 12.64 -1.96
CA ILE A 34 7.19 11.55 -2.92
C ILE A 34 8.50 10.93 -3.40
N CYS A 35 9.58 11.72 -3.48
CA CYS A 35 10.90 11.21 -3.84
C CYS A 35 11.50 10.32 -2.74
N HIS A 36 11.21 10.59 -1.45
CA HIS A 36 11.58 9.68 -0.36
C HIS A 36 10.83 8.34 -0.49
N VAL A 37 9.53 8.39 -0.75
CA VAL A 37 8.73 7.15 -0.95
C VAL A 37 9.27 6.34 -2.12
N TRP A 38 9.57 7.00 -3.24
CA TRP A 38 10.12 6.36 -4.43
C TRP A 38 11.49 5.72 -4.16
N ASP A 39 12.41 6.42 -3.47
CA ASP A 39 13.72 5.86 -3.10
C ASP A 39 13.56 4.59 -2.26
N ARG A 40 12.72 4.65 -1.22
CA ARG A 40 12.50 3.51 -0.33
C ARG A 40 11.89 2.32 -1.06
N ALA A 41 10.96 2.57 -2.01
CA ALA A 41 10.41 1.51 -2.85
C ALA A 41 11.47 0.89 -3.78
N ARG A 42 12.36 1.72 -4.36
CA ARG A 42 13.46 1.28 -5.22
C ARG A 42 14.52 0.48 -4.46
N GLU A 43 14.82 0.85 -3.21
CA GLU A 43 15.76 0.12 -2.35
C GLU A 43 15.34 -1.33 -2.07
N ALA A 44 14.06 -1.68 -2.25
CA ALA A 44 13.60 -3.07 -2.15
C ALA A 44 14.17 -3.98 -3.25
N ASP A 45 14.58 -3.41 -4.37
CA ASP A 45 15.25 -4.07 -5.52
C ASP A 45 14.53 -5.32 -6.04
N ILE A 46 13.19 -5.27 -6.08
CA ILE A 46 12.34 -6.41 -6.48
C ILE A 46 11.60 -6.20 -7.81
N ALA A 47 11.44 -4.94 -8.25
CA ALA A 47 10.65 -4.58 -9.42
C ALA A 47 10.94 -3.14 -9.88
N PRO A 48 10.67 -2.79 -11.15
CA PRO A 48 10.60 -1.40 -11.58
C PRO A 48 9.58 -0.60 -10.76
N VAL A 49 9.90 0.67 -10.44
CA VAL A 49 9.06 1.57 -9.63
C VAL A 49 8.60 2.75 -10.46
N TRP A 50 7.29 2.94 -10.54
CA TRP A 50 6.65 4.06 -11.22
C TRP A 50 5.79 4.88 -10.28
N VAL A 51 5.83 6.21 -10.43
CA VAL A 51 4.89 7.11 -9.75
C VAL A 51 3.77 7.47 -10.72
N ALA A 52 2.52 7.20 -10.32
CA ALA A 52 1.32 7.51 -11.08
C ALA A 52 0.66 8.78 -10.54
N THR A 53 0.58 9.83 -11.34
CA THR A 53 0.08 11.13 -10.88
C THR A 53 -0.72 11.86 -11.94
N ASP A 54 -1.57 12.79 -11.51
CA ASP A 54 -2.31 13.75 -12.35
C ASP A 54 -1.63 15.12 -12.42
N ASP A 55 -0.46 15.30 -11.82
CA ASP A 55 0.21 16.61 -11.71
C ASP A 55 1.63 16.54 -12.26
N GLU A 56 1.92 17.36 -13.29
CA GLU A 56 3.23 17.39 -13.94
C GLU A 56 4.36 17.79 -12.98
N ARG A 57 4.07 18.57 -11.93
CA ARG A 57 5.10 18.95 -10.93
C ARG A 57 5.57 17.74 -10.12
N ILE A 58 4.66 16.80 -9.81
CA ILE A 58 5.02 15.54 -9.15
C ILE A 58 5.84 14.68 -10.12
N ALA A 59 5.39 14.57 -11.39
CA ALA A 59 6.09 13.79 -12.39
C ALA A 59 7.50 14.34 -12.66
N ALA A 60 7.64 15.67 -12.77
CA ALA A 60 8.94 16.34 -12.94
C ALA A 60 9.87 16.05 -11.76
N ALA A 61 9.39 16.19 -10.52
CA ALA A 61 10.20 15.92 -9.32
C ALA A 61 10.75 14.49 -9.29
N ILE A 62 9.96 13.51 -9.73
CA ILE A 62 10.41 12.10 -9.84
C ILE A 62 11.42 11.92 -10.95
N ARG A 63 11.20 12.51 -12.15
CA ARG A 63 12.16 12.43 -13.27
C ARG A 63 13.48 13.12 -12.95
N ASP A 64 13.44 14.27 -12.27
CA ASP A 64 14.63 14.99 -11.81
C ASP A 64 15.43 14.16 -10.77
N ALA A 65 14.75 13.31 -10.01
CA ALA A 65 15.39 12.34 -9.10
C ALA A 65 15.89 11.07 -9.81
N GLY A 66 15.72 10.94 -11.14
CA GLY A 66 16.12 9.77 -11.94
C GLY A 66 15.10 8.64 -11.93
N GLY A 67 13.85 8.91 -11.53
CA GLY A 67 12.76 7.95 -11.49
C GLY A 67 11.82 8.02 -12.69
N GLU A 68 10.91 7.06 -12.75
CA GLU A 68 9.89 6.96 -13.78
C GLU A 68 8.53 7.45 -13.26
N ALA A 69 7.85 8.27 -14.05
CA ALA A 69 6.52 8.77 -13.71
C ALA A 69 5.60 8.73 -14.93
N VAL A 70 4.34 8.35 -14.70
CA VAL A 70 3.28 8.31 -15.71
C VAL A 70 2.15 9.25 -15.31
N LEU A 71 1.70 10.06 -16.28
CA LEU A 71 0.53 10.91 -16.09
C LEU A 71 -0.75 10.10 -16.27
N THR A 72 -1.65 10.26 -15.33
CA THR A 72 -2.97 9.62 -15.29
C THR A 72 -4.07 10.67 -15.17
N ARG A 73 -5.31 10.29 -15.42
CA ARG A 73 -6.44 11.21 -15.27
C ARG A 73 -6.56 11.72 -13.84
N ALA A 74 -7.09 12.95 -13.70
CA ALA A 74 -7.28 13.58 -12.39
C ALA A 74 -8.50 13.06 -11.61
N ASP A 75 -9.50 12.52 -12.33
CA ASP A 75 -10.82 12.17 -11.83
C ASP A 75 -10.96 10.74 -11.29
N HIS A 76 -9.86 10.08 -11.03
CA HIS A 76 -9.88 8.74 -10.41
C HIS A 76 -10.52 8.76 -9.02
N PRO A 77 -11.49 7.88 -8.76
CA PRO A 77 -12.15 7.80 -7.45
C PRO A 77 -11.19 7.27 -6.38
N SER A 78 -10.22 6.42 -6.75
CA SER A 78 -9.32 5.78 -5.80
C SER A 78 -7.87 5.65 -6.30
N GLY A 79 -6.98 5.24 -5.37
CA GLY A 79 -5.60 4.86 -5.70
C GLY A 79 -5.51 3.62 -6.57
N SER A 80 -6.41 2.64 -6.40
CA SER A 80 -6.44 1.42 -7.21
C SER A 80 -6.83 1.71 -8.66
N ASP A 81 -7.80 2.60 -8.90
CA ASP A 81 -8.18 3.03 -10.27
C ASP A 81 -7.00 3.71 -10.97
N ARG A 82 -6.29 4.62 -10.26
CA ARG A 82 -5.09 5.27 -10.77
C ARG A 82 -3.98 4.26 -11.07
N THR A 83 -3.77 3.30 -10.18
CA THR A 83 -2.79 2.22 -10.34
C THR A 83 -3.09 1.38 -11.57
N PHE A 84 -4.36 1.05 -11.83
CA PHE A 84 -4.76 0.29 -13.00
C PHE A 84 -4.55 1.06 -14.31
N GLU A 85 -4.92 2.34 -14.36
CA GLU A 85 -4.63 3.18 -15.54
C GLU A 85 -3.12 3.24 -15.78
N ALA A 86 -2.34 3.49 -14.72
CA ALA A 86 -0.89 3.59 -14.82
C ALA A 86 -0.27 2.33 -15.41
N VAL A 87 -0.58 1.14 -14.88
CA VAL A 87 -0.02 -0.11 -15.39
C VAL A 87 -0.47 -0.39 -16.83
N SER A 88 -1.68 0.03 -17.21
CA SER A 88 -2.19 -0.12 -18.58
C SER A 88 -1.48 0.79 -19.58
N LEU A 89 -1.02 1.98 -19.13
CA LEU A 89 -0.27 2.91 -19.96
C LEU A 89 1.20 2.51 -20.14
N ILE A 90 1.84 2.05 -19.08
CA ILE A 90 3.28 1.71 -19.10
C ILE A 90 3.54 0.31 -19.69
N ASP A 91 2.54 -0.55 -19.66
CA ASP A 91 2.64 -1.95 -20.09
C ASP A 91 1.37 -2.41 -20.81
N PRO A 92 1.12 -1.87 -22.03
CA PRO A 92 -0.07 -2.22 -22.79
C PRO A 92 -0.10 -3.70 -23.24
N ASP A 93 1.07 -4.33 -23.35
CA ASP A 93 1.20 -5.72 -23.81
C ASP A 93 1.01 -6.74 -22.67
N GLY A 94 0.95 -6.30 -21.42
CA GLY A 94 0.65 -7.17 -20.27
C GLY A 94 1.82 -8.02 -19.79
N ALA A 95 3.04 -7.51 -19.89
CA ALA A 95 4.24 -8.20 -19.42
C ALA A 95 4.29 -8.31 -17.87
N TYR A 96 3.74 -7.31 -17.16
CA TYR A 96 3.62 -7.34 -15.70
C TYR A 96 2.35 -8.06 -15.29
N ASP A 97 2.46 -9.18 -14.60
CA ASP A 97 1.35 -9.99 -14.09
C ASP A 97 1.01 -9.70 -12.61
N LEU A 98 1.90 -9.01 -11.90
CA LEU A 98 1.75 -8.62 -10.50
C LEU A 98 2.01 -7.12 -10.30
N VAL A 99 1.03 -6.41 -9.72
CA VAL A 99 1.08 -4.97 -9.48
C VAL A 99 1.12 -4.70 -7.97
N LEU A 100 2.24 -4.17 -7.48
CA LEU A 100 2.37 -3.73 -6.10
C LEU A 100 1.98 -2.27 -5.99
N ASN A 101 0.86 -1.99 -5.32
CA ASN A 101 0.35 -0.65 -5.07
C ASN A 101 0.83 -0.18 -3.68
N LEU A 102 1.76 0.75 -3.64
CA LEU A 102 2.25 1.38 -2.42
C LEU A 102 1.59 2.75 -2.22
N GLN A 103 1.56 3.24 -0.98
CA GLN A 103 0.99 4.55 -0.70
C GLN A 103 2.04 5.66 -0.87
N GLY A 104 1.67 6.75 -1.55
CA GLY A 104 2.56 7.90 -1.80
C GLY A 104 2.82 8.80 -0.59
N ASP A 105 2.40 8.39 0.60
CA ASP A 105 2.55 9.14 1.86
C ASP A 105 3.35 8.39 2.95
N LEU A 106 4.16 7.41 2.54
CA LEU A 106 5.00 6.59 3.40
C LEU A 106 6.50 6.90 3.18
N PRO A 107 7.00 8.10 3.50
CA PRO A 107 8.40 8.49 3.22
C PRO A 107 9.44 7.69 4.01
N GLU A 108 9.03 7.03 5.08
CA GLU A 108 9.84 6.14 5.92
C GLU A 108 9.50 4.66 5.69
N LEU A 109 9.01 4.30 4.48
CA LEU A 109 8.71 2.92 4.12
C LEU A 109 9.95 2.04 4.28
N ASP A 110 9.85 0.96 5.05
CA ASP A 110 10.92 -0.03 5.12
C ASP A 110 10.97 -0.82 3.79
N PRO A 111 12.12 -0.90 3.09
CA PRO A 111 12.28 -1.70 1.87
C PRO A 111 11.92 -3.18 2.01
N ALA A 112 11.93 -3.72 3.22
CA ALA A 112 11.45 -5.08 3.49
C ALA A 112 9.94 -5.24 3.26
N ILE A 113 9.15 -4.16 3.34
CA ILE A 113 7.69 -4.18 3.18
C ILE A 113 7.29 -4.56 1.74
N PRO A 114 7.75 -3.89 0.67
CA PRO A 114 7.48 -4.32 -0.70
C PRO A 114 7.94 -5.76 -0.97
N ALA A 115 9.10 -6.16 -0.46
CA ALA A 115 9.59 -7.52 -0.60
C ALA A 115 8.70 -8.55 0.12
N ARG A 116 8.19 -8.23 1.32
CA ARG A 116 7.25 -9.09 2.05
C ARG A 116 5.92 -9.19 1.29
N LEU A 117 5.40 -8.08 0.79
CA LEU A 117 4.18 -8.04 -0.01
C LEU A 117 4.31 -8.89 -1.29
N PHE A 118 5.42 -8.76 -2.00
CA PHE A 118 5.72 -9.57 -3.19
C PHE A 118 5.73 -11.07 -2.87
N ARG A 119 6.43 -11.49 -1.81
CA ARG A 119 6.43 -12.91 -1.37
C ARG A 119 5.04 -13.40 -0.99
N THR A 120 4.25 -12.58 -0.31
CA THR A 120 2.86 -12.92 0.05
C THR A 120 2.02 -13.15 -1.19
N ALA A 121 2.09 -12.24 -2.17
CA ALA A 121 1.33 -12.33 -3.43
C ALA A 121 1.71 -13.59 -4.22
N THR A 122 3.00 -13.86 -4.37
CA THR A 122 3.49 -14.99 -5.19
C THR A 122 3.23 -16.35 -4.54
N ARG A 123 3.33 -16.45 -3.21
CA ARG A 123 3.16 -17.73 -2.49
C ARG A 123 1.70 -18.10 -2.25
N SER A 124 0.81 -17.11 -2.05
CA SER A 124 -0.60 -17.38 -1.70
C SER A 124 -1.45 -17.79 -2.90
N GLY A 125 -1.10 -17.35 -4.10
CA GLY A 125 -1.94 -17.47 -5.29
C GLY A 125 -3.31 -16.76 -5.16
N ALA A 126 -3.46 -15.85 -4.19
CA ALA A 126 -4.66 -15.03 -4.02
C ALA A 126 -4.74 -13.92 -5.07
N GLU A 127 -5.95 -13.42 -5.34
CA GLU A 127 -6.18 -12.30 -6.25
C GLU A 127 -5.59 -10.99 -5.74
N LEU A 128 -5.62 -10.83 -4.41
CA LEU A 128 -5.11 -9.65 -3.69
C LEU A 128 -4.28 -10.11 -2.50
N SER A 129 -3.23 -9.40 -2.19
CA SER A 129 -2.45 -9.55 -0.96
C SER A 129 -2.28 -8.21 -0.26
N THR A 130 -2.16 -8.24 1.05
CA THR A 130 -1.90 -7.07 1.90
C THR A 130 -1.10 -7.46 3.14
N LEU A 131 -0.76 -6.48 3.96
CA LEU A 131 0.02 -6.69 5.17
C LEU A 131 -0.73 -6.21 6.41
N VAL A 132 -0.36 -6.77 7.55
CA VAL A 132 -0.84 -6.37 8.88
C VAL A 132 0.31 -6.30 9.86
N THR A 133 0.09 -5.59 10.97
CA THR A 133 1.00 -5.61 12.13
C THR A 133 0.18 -5.84 13.40
N PRO A 134 0.74 -6.43 14.46
CA PRO A 134 0.05 -6.52 15.74
C PRO A 134 -0.40 -5.13 16.20
N ALA A 135 -1.64 -5.01 16.65
CA ALA A 135 -2.19 -3.77 17.21
C ALA A 135 -2.38 -3.89 18.72
N SER A 136 -1.92 -2.90 19.48
CA SER A 136 -2.27 -2.78 20.88
C SER A 136 -3.77 -2.55 21.08
N VAL A 137 -4.29 -2.82 22.26
CA VAL A 137 -5.69 -2.53 22.59
C VAL A 137 -6.00 -1.04 22.39
N GLU A 138 -5.08 -0.16 22.79
CA GLU A 138 -5.24 1.28 22.63
C GLU A 138 -5.32 1.68 21.14
N GLU A 139 -4.42 1.16 20.30
CA GLU A 139 -4.47 1.42 18.85
C GLU A 139 -5.76 0.91 18.22
N ALA A 140 -6.22 -0.28 18.64
CA ALA A 140 -7.42 -0.89 18.08
C ALA A 140 -8.72 -0.11 18.39
N THR A 141 -8.72 0.77 19.41
CA THR A 141 -9.87 1.67 19.70
C THR A 141 -9.97 2.84 18.71
N ARG A 142 -8.90 3.16 17.99
CA ARG A 142 -8.86 4.30 17.07
C ARG A 142 -9.50 3.91 15.73
N GLU A 143 -10.51 4.66 15.28
CA GLU A 143 -11.20 4.41 14.00
C GLU A 143 -10.29 4.56 12.78
N GLN A 144 -9.28 5.43 12.84
CA GLN A 144 -8.30 5.61 11.77
C GLN A 144 -7.35 4.41 11.62
N VAL A 145 -7.15 3.63 12.67
CA VAL A 145 -6.45 2.34 12.61
C VAL A 145 -7.43 1.29 12.13
N VAL A 146 -7.31 0.86 10.89
CA VAL A 146 -8.17 -0.18 10.31
C VAL A 146 -7.74 -1.53 10.87
N LYS A 147 -8.70 -2.31 11.38
CA LYS A 147 -8.43 -3.66 11.88
C LYS A 147 -8.76 -4.70 10.81
N ALA A 148 -7.89 -5.68 10.64
CA ALA A 148 -8.13 -6.87 9.83
C ALA A 148 -8.49 -8.06 10.73
N VAL A 149 -9.55 -8.77 10.38
CA VAL A 149 -9.86 -10.09 10.94
C VAL A 149 -9.23 -11.13 10.03
N VAL A 150 -8.26 -11.88 10.55
CA VAL A 150 -7.43 -12.80 9.76
C VAL A 150 -7.57 -14.22 10.28
N SER A 151 -7.77 -15.16 9.36
CA SER A 151 -7.61 -16.59 9.61
C SER A 151 -6.20 -16.99 9.19
N TRP A 152 -5.38 -17.44 10.12
CA TRP A 152 -4.02 -17.88 9.88
C TRP A 152 -3.99 -19.38 9.56
N ASP A 153 -3.27 -19.76 8.51
CA ASP A 153 -3.19 -21.15 8.04
C ASP A 153 -2.16 -22.01 8.81
N GLY A 154 -1.53 -21.47 9.86
CA GLY A 154 -0.56 -22.13 10.73
C GLY A 154 -0.43 -21.46 12.09
N ALA A 155 0.47 -21.95 12.93
CA ALA A 155 0.86 -21.23 14.13
C ALA A 155 1.65 -19.99 13.74
N LEU A 156 1.43 -18.88 14.45
CA LEU A 156 2.24 -17.66 14.33
C LEU A 156 3.62 -17.91 14.98
N ASP A 157 4.39 -18.82 14.40
CA ASP A 157 5.70 -19.21 14.90
C ASP A 157 6.73 -18.16 14.45
N GLY A 158 7.23 -17.45 15.39
CA GLY A 158 8.10 -16.31 15.53
C GLY A 158 9.24 -16.00 14.55
N ASP A 159 9.37 -16.63 13.40
CA ASP A 159 10.39 -16.27 12.39
C ASP A 159 9.85 -15.42 11.23
N GLY A 160 8.55 -15.09 11.25
CA GLY A 160 7.93 -14.12 10.34
C GLY A 160 7.91 -14.48 8.85
N GLU A 161 8.59 -15.52 8.41
CA GLU A 161 8.66 -15.90 6.99
C GLU A 161 7.56 -16.87 6.53
N GLY A 162 6.90 -17.57 7.47
CA GLY A 162 5.98 -18.69 7.21
C GLY A 162 4.51 -18.29 7.02
N ASP A 163 4.05 -17.30 7.73
CA ASP A 163 2.62 -17.15 7.99
C ASP A 163 1.91 -16.26 6.97
N ILE A 164 1.23 -16.94 6.05
CA ILE A 164 0.26 -16.30 5.16
C ILE A 164 -1.13 -16.75 5.63
N GLY A 165 -1.91 -15.77 6.09
CA GLY A 165 -3.30 -15.97 6.43
C GLY A 165 -4.24 -15.44 5.35
N ARG A 166 -5.52 -15.54 5.62
CA ARG A 166 -6.60 -15.02 4.78
C ARG A 166 -7.39 -13.96 5.54
N ALA A 167 -7.60 -12.80 4.93
CA ALA A 167 -8.52 -11.80 5.48
C ALA A 167 -9.95 -12.32 5.41
N LEU A 168 -10.66 -12.20 6.52
CA LEU A 168 -12.08 -12.51 6.63
C LEU A 168 -12.92 -11.23 6.60
N TYR A 169 -12.40 -10.13 7.15
CA TYR A 169 -13.06 -8.83 7.18
C TYR A 169 -12.08 -7.72 7.53
N PHE A 170 -12.47 -6.46 7.23
CA PHE A 170 -11.78 -5.26 7.68
C PHE A 170 -12.79 -4.29 8.29
N SER A 171 -12.44 -3.65 9.40
CA SER A 171 -13.33 -2.71 10.07
C SER A 171 -12.59 -1.56 10.75
N ARG A 172 -13.27 -0.43 10.82
CA ARG A 172 -12.87 0.70 11.68
C ARG A 172 -13.24 0.46 13.14
N ALA A 173 -14.24 -0.38 13.41
CA ALA A 173 -14.58 -0.82 14.76
C ALA A 173 -13.47 -1.71 15.35
N MET A 174 -13.47 -1.87 16.66
CA MET A 174 -12.55 -2.78 17.36
C MET A 174 -13.00 -4.22 17.16
N VAL A 175 -12.35 -4.93 16.25
CA VAL A 175 -12.57 -6.36 15.95
C VAL A 175 -11.27 -7.14 16.07
N PRO A 176 -11.32 -8.47 16.40
CA PRO A 176 -12.48 -9.25 16.83
C PRO A 176 -12.90 -8.92 18.27
N HIS A 177 -14.07 -9.44 18.69
CA HIS A 177 -14.53 -9.35 20.08
C HIS A 177 -13.66 -10.19 21.01
N GLY A 178 -13.55 -9.79 22.30
CA GLY A 178 -12.78 -10.50 23.33
C GLY A 178 -11.28 -10.22 23.29
N ASP A 179 -10.48 -11.16 23.81
CA ASP A 179 -9.03 -11.00 24.02
C ASP A 179 -8.17 -11.55 22.87
N ALA A 180 -8.80 -11.87 21.73
CA ALA A 180 -8.05 -12.34 20.57
C ALA A 180 -7.07 -11.28 20.03
N PRO A 181 -5.94 -11.68 19.43
CA PRO A 181 -5.00 -10.75 18.79
C PRO A 181 -5.69 -9.86 17.76
N ARG A 182 -5.32 -8.59 17.76
CA ARG A 182 -5.84 -7.59 16.82
C ARG A 182 -4.75 -7.21 15.83
N TRP A 183 -5.15 -7.00 14.59
CA TRP A 183 -4.24 -6.75 13.49
C TRP A 183 -4.54 -5.40 12.85
N HIS A 184 -3.57 -4.48 12.88
CA HIS A 184 -3.62 -3.22 12.17
C HIS A 184 -3.33 -3.48 10.69
N HIS A 185 -4.26 -3.17 9.82
CA HIS A 185 -4.13 -3.30 8.37
C HIS A 185 -3.21 -2.21 7.81
N ILE A 186 -2.23 -2.62 7.02
CA ILE A 186 -1.32 -1.72 6.30
C ILE A 186 -1.83 -1.59 4.87
N GLY A 187 -2.17 -0.36 4.45
CA GLY A 187 -2.81 -0.06 3.18
C GLY A 187 -1.92 -0.20 1.94
N VAL A 188 -1.09 -1.24 1.89
CA VAL A 188 -0.31 -1.62 0.70
C VAL A 188 -0.88 -2.90 0.11
N TYR A 189 -0.88 -3.01 -1.22
CA TYR A 189 -1.55 -4.11 -1.90
C TYR A 189 -0.69 -4.72 -2.99
N GLY A 190 -0.72 -6.05 -3.08
CA GLY A 190 -0.19 -6.81 -4.20
C GLY A 190 -1.34 -7.43 -4.99
N TRP A 191 -1.58 -6.93 -6.18
CA TRP A 191 -2.67 -7.37 -7.05
C TRP A 191 -2.16 -8.28 -8.15
N ARG A 192 -2.83 -9.38 -8.41
CA ARG A 192 -2.78 -9.96 -9.74
C ARG A 192 -3.39 -8.97 -10.72
N ARG A 193 -2.76 -8.77 -11.87
CA ARG A 193 -3.20 -7.76 -12.85
C ARG A 193 -4.65 -7.98 -13.33
N ASP A 194 -5.02 -9.22 -13.60
CA ASP A 194 -6.38 -9.60 -13.99
C ASP A 194 -7.41 -9.31 -12.87
N ALA A 195 -7.03 -9.55 -11.64
CA ALA A 195 -7.87 -9.24 -10.47
C ALA A 195 -8.02 -7.73 -10.25
N LEU A 196 -6.97 -6.94 -10.46
CA LEU A 196 -7.04 -5.47 -10.39
C LEU A 196 -7.98 -4.93 -11.49
N ALA A 197 -7.84 -5.42 -12.72
CA ALA A 197 -8.75 -5.07 -13.81
C ALA A 197 -10.21 -5.36 -13.49
N ARG A 198 -10.48 -6.55 -12.93
CA ARG A 198 -11.81 -6.91 -12.44
C ARG A 198 -12.28 -5.98 -11.32
N PHE A 199 -11.44 -5.72 -10.34
CA PHE A 199 -11.77 -4.90 -9.16
C PHE A 199 -12.21 -3.48 -9.55
N VAL A 200 -11.46 -2.79 -10.41
CA VAL A 200 -11.79 -1.42 -10.83
C VAL A 200 -13.03 -1.34 -11.72
N SER A 201 -13.46 -2.47 -12.32
CA SER A 201 -14.70 -2.54 -13.09
C SER A 201 -15.94 -2.72 -12.22
N LEU A 202 -15.79 -3.05 -10.93
CA LEU A 202 -16.91 -3.26 -10.01
C LEU A 202 -17.44 -1.92 -9.48
N PRO A 203 -18.74 -1.78 -9.29
CA PRO A 203 -19.30 -0.65 -8.56
C PRO A 203 -18.89 -0.69 -7.08
N PRO A 204 -18.89 0.45 -6.38
CA PRO A 204 -18.70 0.47 -4.94
C PRO A 204 -19.67 -0.47 -4.22
N ALA A 205 -19.15 -1.27 -3.29
CA ALA A 205 -19.90 -2.29 -2.58
C ALA A 205 -20.53 -1.75 -1.28
N PRO A 206 -21.65 -2.31 -0.78
CA PRO A 206 -22.30 -1.83 0.44
C PRO A 206 -21.40 -1.75 1.67
N LEU A 207 -20.56 -2.76 1.93
CA LEU A 207 -19.65 -2.75 3.07
C LEU A 207 -18.49 -1.77 2.87
N GLU A 208 -17.99 -1.62 1.63
CA GLU A 208 -17.01 -0.59 1.29
C GLU A 208 -17.52 0.80 1.63
N ILE A 209 -18.78 1.11 1.26
CA ILE A 209 -19.42 2.40 1.54
C ILE A 209 -19.60 2.60 3.05
N ALA A 210 -20.08 1.57 3.75
CA ALA A 210 -20.36 1.63 5.19
C ALA A 210 -19.09 1.86 6.02
N GLU A 211 -18.04 1.09 5.76
CA GLU A 211 -16.76 1.16 6.48
C GLU A 211 -15.80 2.21 5.89
N ARG A 212 -16.05 2.68 4.66
CA ARG A 212 -15.12 3.52 3.85
C ARG A 212 -13.77 2.83 3.68
N LEU A 213 -13.82 1.56 3.31
CA LEU A 213 -12.67 0.68 3.12
C LEU A 213 -12.78 -0.02 1.77
N GLU A 214 -11.96 0.41 0.81
CA GLU A 214 -12.01 -0.02 -0.58
C GLU A 214 -11.84 -1.54 -0.76
N GLN A 215 -10.96 -2.16 0.03
CA GLN A 215 -10.69 -3.60 -0.05
C GLN A 215 -11.90 -4.49 0.30
N LEU A 216 -12.93 -3.95 0.93
CA LEU A 216 -14.17 -4.70 1.19
C LEU A 216 -14.93 -5.01 -0.10
N ARG A 217 -14.82 -4.17 -1.15
CA ARG A 217 -15.35 -4.47 -2.49
C ARG A 217 -14.79 -5.79 -3.03
N ALA A 218 -13.49 -6.03 -2.83
CA ALA A 218 -12.87 -7.28 -3.25
C ALA A 218 -13.46 -8.49 -2.49
N LEU A 219 -13.64 -8.39 -1.16
CA LEU A 219 -14.25 -9.46 -0.36
C LEU A 219 -15.70 -9.72 -0.77
N GLU A 220 -16.53 -8.69 -0.96
CA GLU A 220 -17.92 -8.82 -1.40
C GLU A 220 -18.02 -9.42 -2.82
N ALA A 221 -17.03 -9.18 -3.67
CA ALA A 221 -16.91 -9.79 -4.99
C ALA A 221 -16.36 -11.25 -4.97
N GLY A 222 -16.12 -11.80 -3.77
CA GLY A 222 -15.61 -13.17 -3.60
C GLY A 222 -14.12 -13.34 -3.90
N MET A 223 -13.36 -12.24 -3.99
CA MET A 223 -11.90 -12.32 -4.15
C MET A 223 -11.24 -12.74 -2.84
N ARG A 224 -10.22 -13.58 -2.94
CA ARG A 224 -9.40 -13.95 -1.78
C ARG A 224 -8.35 -12.89 -1.53
N ILE A 225 -8.22 -12.47 -0.28
CA ILE A 225 -7.18 -11.54 0.17
C ILE A 225 -6.22 -12.29 1.08
N ALA A 226 -5.00 -12.49 0.62
CA ALA A 226 -3.92 -13.04 1.44
C ALA A 226 -3.33 -11.95 2.34
N VAL A 227 -2.94 -12.33 3.53
CA VAL A 227 -2.39 -11.43 4.53
C VAL A 227 -1.09 -11.99 5.10
N ALA A 228 -0.07 -11.16 5.22
CA ALA A 228 1.12 -11.52 6.00
C ALA A 228 1.39 -10.47 7.08
N SER A 229 2.00 -10.89 8.17
CA SER A 229 2.40 -9.98 9.24
C SER A 229 3.75 -9.33 8.96
N ILE A 230 3.90 -8.09 9.50
CA ILE A 230 5.16 -7.37 9.64
C ILE A 230 5.27 -6.86 11.08
N ASP A 231 6.47 -6.59 11.54
CA ASP A 231 6.71 -6.22 12.94
C ASP A 231 6.16 -4.83 13.28
N LYS A 232 6.26 -3.88 12.34
CA LYS A 232 5.92 -2.48 12.58
C LYS A 232 5.26 -1.84 11.37
N ALA A 233 4.18 -1.07 11.62
CA ALA A 233 3.56 -0.23 10.61
C ALA A 233 4.51 0.89 10.17
N PRO A 234 4.63 1.17 8.84
CA PRO A 234 5.33 2.35 8.38
C PRO A 234 4.61 3.62 8.85
N ALA A 235 5.37 4.65 9.20
CA ALA A 235 4.80 5.94 9.56
C ALA A 235 4.27 6.65 8.31
N GLY A 236 2.97 6.95 8.29
CA GLY A 236 2.34 7.76 7.26
C GLY A 236 2.36 9.25 7.60
N VAL A 237 2.34 10.08 6.58
CA VAL A 237 2.23 11.54 6.71
C VAL A 237 0.85 11.98 6.19
N ASP A 238 -0.05 12.31 7.11
CA ASP A 238 -1.41 12.74 6.79
C ASP A 238 -1.72 14.18 7.22
N THR A 239 -1.03 14.66 8.23
CA THR A 239 -1.21 15.98 8.84
C THR A 239 0.09 16.78 8.84
N ALA A 240 0.02 18.07 9.17
CA ALA A 240 1.20 18.91 9.33
C ALA A 240 2.08 18.45 10.51
N GLU A 241 1.45 17.90 11.55
CA GLU A 241 2.13 17.32 12.71
C GLU A 241 2.92 16.08 12.33
N ASP A 242 2.34 15.17 11.50
CA ASP A 242 3.03 14.00 10.99
C ASP A 242 4.26 14.40 10.15
N LEU A 243 4.08 15.42 9.28
CA LEU A 243 5.17 15.95 8.46
C LEU A 243 6.30 16.52 9.32
N ALA A 244 5.97 17.28 10.37
CA ALA A 244 6.97 17.82 11.28
C ALA A 244 7.72 16.71 12.04
N ALA A 245 7.01 15.69 12.50
CA ALA A 245 7.60 14.53 13.16
C ALA A 245 8.52 13.73 12.23
N THR A 246 8.11 13.52 10.97
CA THR A 246 8.94 12.85 9.95
C THR A 246 10.20 13.65 9.63
N ARG A 247 10.08 14.98 9.46
CA ARG A 247 11.25 15.86 9.29
C ARG A 247 12.27 15.72 10.43
N ALA A 248 11.79 15.70 11.67
CA ALA A 248 12.65 15.53 12.83
C ALA A 248 13.38 14.19 12.83
N ARG A 249 12.70 13.09 12.48
CA ARG A 249 13.31 11.75 12.42
C ARG A 249 14.34 11.65 11.29
N LEU A 250 14.03 12.14 10.09
CA LEU A 250 14.92 12.06 8.93
C LEU A 250 16.08 13.09 8.97
N ALA A 251 15.98 14.17 9.78
CA ALA A 251 17.08 15.10 10.03
C ALA A 251 18.13 14.53 10.98
N THR A 252 17.80 13.50 11.78
CA THR A 252 18.74 12.85 12.69
C THR A 252 19.43 11.72 11.94
N PRO A 253 20.76 11.78 11.70
CA PRO A 253 21.46 10.68 11.04
C PRO A 253 21.26 9.40 11.83
N ALA A 254 20.94 8.29 11.14
CA ALA A 254 20.82 6.98 11.76
C ALA A 254 22.16 6.57 12.36
N GLY A 255 22.27 6.65 13.67
CA GLY A 255 23.32 6.01 14.49
C GLY A 255 24.72 6.65 14.45
N SER A 256 25.00 7.44 15.46
CA SER A 256 26.34 7.43 16.08
C SER A 256 26.37 6.41 17.21
#